data_82ca6037bdd65348121da01b66a0bcf4
#
_entry.id   82ca6037bdd65348121da01b66a0bcf4
#
_cell.length_a   1.000
_cell.length_b   1.000
_cell.length_c   1.000
_cell.angle_alpha   90.00
_cell.angle_beta   90.00
_cell.angle_gamma   90.00
#
_symmetry.space_group_name_H-M   'P 1'
#
loop_
_entity.id
_entity.type
_entity.pdbx_description
1 polymer ?
#
loop_
_entity_poly.entity_id
_entity_poly.type
_entity_poly.pdbx_seq_one_letter_code
_entity_poly.pdbx_strand_id
1 'polypeptide(L)'
;MNRKYAFLLLTAFVGGFAVACGGGGMAEEPAAEADPMANADPNAKMAPMFEVDPTWPDNLPNHWLMGPTIGVDVDAQDNIWIVHRNTPDNFVATTEIGLAQDPPLSECCQPGPPVMVFNQAGNLIDSWGGPGTETGDYVWPESNHGILVDHMDNVWIGGNGQGDSHVLKFTRSGEFLLSAGTHGARQVGERDGRRIFERDSLSEDSYGRVAEIGVDPEANEIYFADGYFNKRIAVVDADTGELKRYWGAYGNVPDDDYDFGGPYREGNEPAQQFRGPVHSVDISNDGLVYVTDRAEDRIQVFQKDGTFVQEVHVATHTLSQGSTWDIDFSPDPEQRFLYLADGQNMKVYIIERETMEVLTAFGDGGRQPGMFFAVHSIAVDSDGNIYTTETYEGSRIQKFVYKGLGPVPAGAEGENSQGVLWPTN
;
A
#
# COMPACT_ATOMS: atom_id res chain seq x y z
N MET A 1 60.40 17.12 23.20
CA MET A 1 61.16 15.84 23.05
C MET A 1 60.91 15.30 21.66
N ASN A 2 61.95 15.43 20.82
CA ASN A 2 61.92 15.05 19.42
C ASN A 2 62.07 13.53 19.26
N ARG A 3 61.34 12.90 18.36
CA ARG A 3 61.80 11.69 17.68
C ARG A 3 61.35 11.69 16.21
N LYS A 4 62.33 11.89 15.36
CA LYS A 4 62.35 11.67 13.91
C LYS A 4 62.41 10.14 13.68
N TYR A 5 61.71 9.66 12.67
CA TYR A 5 62.02 8.39 12.05
C TYR A 5 62.18 8.56 10.53
N ALA A 6 63.22 7.95 10.05
CA ALA A 6 63.86 8.09 8.78
C ALA A 6 63.22 7.23 7.67
N PHE A 7 63.34 7.78 6.46
CA PHE A 7 63.11 7.07 5.19
C PHE A 7 64.15 5.95 4.97
N LEU A 8 63.69 4.83 4.46
CA LEU A 8 64.56 3.87 3.78
C LEU A 8 64.06 3.61 2.36
N LEU A 9 64.83 4.11 1.40
CA LEU A 9 64.76 3.75 -0.01
C LEU A 9 65.45 2.40 -0.18
N LEU A 10 64.89 1.50 -0.96
CA LEU A 10 65.58 0.36 -1.54
C LEU A 10 65.30 0.29 -3.04
N THR A 11 66.40 0.38 -3.78
CA THR A 11 66.52 0.42 -5.25
C THR A 11 66.50 -0.99 -5.87
N ALA A 12 65.86 -1.07 -6.98
CA ALA A 12 65.94 -1.86 -8.21
C ALA A 12 66.91 -3.08 -8.29
N PHE A 13 66.36 -4.13 -8.89
CA PHE A 13 67.14 -4.93 -9.83
C PHE A 13 66.25 -5.40 -11.00
N VAL A 14 66.73 -5.07 -12.20
CA VAL A 14 66.18 -5.43 -13.50
C VAL A 14 66.73 -6.82 -13.83
N GLY A 15 65.90 -7.73 -14.28
CA GLY A 15 66.30 -9.02 -14.83
C GLY A 15 65.23 -9.47 -15.85
N GLY A 16 65.50 -9.20 -17.09
CA GLY A 16 64.66 -9.66 -18.20
C GLY A 16 64.87 -11.16 -18.49
N PHE A 17 63.78 -11.86 -18.73
CA PHE A 17 63.75 -13.09 -19.53
C PHE A 17 62.51 -13.06 -20.41
N ALA A 18 62.75 -12.96 -21.72
CA ALA A 18 61.74 -13.18 -22.72
C ALA A 18 61.63 -14.71 -22.96
N VAL A 19 60.41 -15.24 -22.77
CA VAL A 19 60.03 -16.50 -23.39
C VAL A 19 58.67 -16.30 -24.01
N ALA A 20 58.64 -16.31 -25.34
CA ALA A 20 57.44 -16.37 -26.11
C ALA A 20 56.94 -17.84 -26.12
N CYS A 21 55.69 -18.05 -25.70
CA CYS A 21 54.89 -19.21 -26.11
C CYS A 21 53.44 -18.75 -26.25
N GLY A 22 52.95 -18.87 -27.46
CA GLY A 22 51.56 -18.60 -27.80
C GLY A 22 50.61 -19.58 -27.11
N GLY A 23 49.57 -19.04 -26.57
CA GLY A 23 48.39 -19.75 -26.08
C GLY A 23 47.21 -18.87 -26.38
N GLY A 24 46.43 -19.23 -27.41
CA GLY A 24 45.16 -18.59 -27.68
C GLY A 24 44.23 -18.79 -26.47
N GLY A 25 44.04 -17.75 -25.72
CA GLY A 25 42.92 -17.65 -24.78
C GLY A 25 41.63 -17.54 -25.60
N MET A 26 40.86 -18.63 -25.66
CA MET A 26 39.45 -18.54 -26.05
C MET A 26 38.81 -17.63 -25.02
N ALA A 27 38.25 -16.51 -25.48
CA ALA A 27 37.31 -15.76 -24.70
C ALA A 27 36.15 -16.72 -24.38
N GLU A 28 35.91 -16.98 -23.11
CA GLU A 28 34.62 -17.59 -22.67
C GLU A 28 33.53 -16.67 -23.15
N GLU A 29 32.74 -17.15 -24.11
CA GLU A 29 31.42 -16.51 -24.36
C GLU A 29 30.67 -16.46 -23.03
N PRO A 30 30.02 -15.33 -22.72
CA PRO A 30 29.14 -15.28 -21.54
C PRO A 30 28.14 -16.43 -21.70
N ALA A 31 27.99 -17.23 -20.64
CA ALA A 31 26.99 -18.28 -20.59
C ALA A 31 25.63 -17.64 -20.96
N ALA A 32 24.98 -18.16 -21.99
CA ALA A 32 23.65 -17.75 -22.35
C ALA A 32 22.78 -17.90 -21.07
N GLU A 33 22.08 -16.83 -20.69
CA GLU A 33 21.09 -16.88 -19.63
C GLU A 33 20.17 -18.07 -19.93
N ALA A 34 20.05 -18.97 -18.96
CA ALA A 34 19.17 -20.12 -19.10
C ALA A 34 17.74 -19.57 -19.22
N ASP A 35 17.09 -19.81 -20.35
CA ASP A 35 15.69 -19.51 -20.55
C ASP A 35 14.89 -20.14 -19.38
N PRO A 36 14.26 -19.35 -18.49
CA PRO A 36 13.54 -19.89 -17.36
C PRO A 36 12.38 -20.80 -17.78
N MET A 37 11.95 -20.71 -19.04
CA MET A 37 10.90 -21.56 -19.61
C MET A 37 11.44 -22.92 -20.13
N ALA A 38 12.75 -23.09 -20.29
CA ALA A 38 13.32 -24.28 -20.93
C ALA A 38 13.12 -25.58 -20.13
N ASN A 39 12.79 -25.50 -18.82
CA ASN A 39 12.53 -26.63 -17.94
C ASN A 39 11.22 -26.50 -17.15
N ALA A 40 10.33 -25.58 -17.52
CA ALA A 40 9.06 -25.41 -16.81
C ALA A 40 8.17 -26.65 -17.01
N ASP A 41 7.51 -27.09 -15.95
CA ASP A 41 6.43 -28.06 -16.04
C ASP A 41 5.35 -27.49 -16.98
N PRO A 42 4.97 -28.19 -18.07
CA PRO A 42 3.96 -27.72 -18.99
C PRO A 42 2.57 -27.53 -18.33
N ASN A 43 2.38 -28.05 -17.10
CA ASN A 43 1.17 -27.87 -16.31
C ASN A 43 1.35 -26.83 -15.19
N ALA A 44 2.51 -26.19 -15.08
CA ALA A 44 2.71 -25.16 -14.06
C ALA A 44 1.75 -23.99 -14.31
N LYS A 45 1.14 -23.47 -13.23
CA LYS A 45 0.36 -22.25 -13.28
C LYS A 45 1.28 -21.09 -13.60
N MET A 46 0.78 -20.18 -14.43
CA MET A 46 1.53 -18.97 -14.81
C MET A 46 1.06 -17.81 -13.94
N ALA A 47 1.99 -17.07 -13.40
CA ALA A 47 1.73 -15.87 -12.60
C ALA A 47 2.65 -14.71 -13.04
N PRO A 48 2.27 -13.46 -12.77
CA PRO A 48 3.16 -12.32 -12.86
C PRO A 48 4.41 -12.50 -12.02
N MET A 49 5.56 -12.21 -12.62
CA MET A 49 6.87 -12.27 -11.97
C MET A 49 7.37 -10.86 -11.71
N PHE A 50 8.02 -10.65 -10.58
CA PHE A 50 8.51 -9.34 -10.16
C PHE A 50 9.95 -9.40 -9.68
N GLU A 51 10.61 -8.24 -9.68
CA GLU A 51 11.89 -8.02 -8.99
C GLU A 51 11.81 -6.69 -8.22
N VAL A 52 12.26 -6.66 -6.97
CA VAL A 52 12.30 -5.41 -6.22
C VAL A 52 13.31 -4.44 -6.83
N ASP A 53 12.95 -3.15 -6.96
CA ASP A 53 13.91 -2.10 -7.24
C ASP A 53 14.50 -1.57 -5.92
N PRO A 54 15.73 -1.96 -5.54
CA PRO A 54 16.30 -1.57 -4.26
C PRO A 54 16.74 -0.11 -4.19
N THR A 55 16.64 0.63 -5.29
CA THR A 55 17.05 2.03 -5.39
C THR A 55 15.90 3.01 -5.50
N TRP A 56 14.68 2.50 -5.65
CA TRP A 56 13.47 3.31 -5.74
C TRP A 56 12.82 3.50 -4.36
N PRO A 57 12.33 4.70 -3.99
CA PRO A 57 12.48 5.99 -4.68
C PRO A 57 13.83 6.66 -4.42
N ASP A 58 14.11 7.75 -5.11
CA ASP A 58 15.26 8.62 -4.85
C ASP A 58 15.19 9.24 -3.43
N ASN A 59 16.35 9.67 -2.93
CA ASN A 59 16.43 10.34 -1.63
C ASN A 59 15.55 11.58 -1.58
N LEU A 60 14.78 11.71 -0.50
CA LEU A 60 13.95 12.88 -0.27
C LEU A 60 14.79 14.15 -0.04
N PRO A 61 14.35 15.32 -0.56
CA PRO A 61 15.04 16.59 -0.33
C PRO A 61 14.86 17.07 1.13
N ASN A 62 15.53 18.15 1.49
CA ASN A 62 15.34 18.90 2.74
C ASN A 62 15.49 18.08 4.02
N HIS A 63 16.22 16.96 4.00
CA HIS A 63 16.30 16.01 5.11
C HIS A 63 14.93 15.46 5.55
N TRP A 64 13.99 15.37 4.62
CA TRP A 64 12.68 14.80 4.92
C TRP A 64 12.73 13.29 5.17
N LEU A 65 11.89 12.85 6.10
CA LEU A 65 11.57 11.44 6.32
C LEU A 65 10.08 11.22 6.11
N MET A 66 9.74 10.06 5.58
CA MET A 66 8.39 9.53 5.63
C MET A 66 8.16 8.90 7.01
N GLY A 67 6.99 9.16 7.59
CA GLY A 67 6.46 8.38 8.70
C GLY A 67 5.76 7.11 8.20
N PRO A 68 4.96 6.45 9.03
CA PRO A 68 4.14 5.32 8.61
C PRO A 68 3.40 5.65 7.31
N THR A 69 3.77 4.97 6.22
CA THR A 69 3.21 5.23 4.90
C THR A 69 1.99 4.33 4.72
N ILE A 70 0.83 4.94 4.50
CA ILE A 70 -0.44 4.27 4.66
C ILE A 70 -1.13 4.00 3.33
N GLY A 71 -1.33 5.03 2.51
CA GLY A 71 -2.03 4.91 1.23
C GLY A 71 -1.08 5.11 0.06
N VAL A 72 -1.38 4.47 -1.06
CA VAL A 72 -0.73 4.67 -2.36
C VAL A 72 -1.78 4.59 -3.45
N ASP A 73 -1.60 5.39 -4.48
CA ASP A 73 -2.37 5.32 -5.72
C ASP A 73 -1.48 5.70 -6.90
N VAL A 74 -1.87 5.32 -8.12
CA VAL A 74 -1.16 5.62 -9.36
C VAL A 74 -2.09 6.37 -10.31
N ASP A 75 -1.71 7.60 -10.67
CA ASP A 75 -2.52 8.40 -11.57
C ASP A 75 -2.41 7.97 -13.06
N ALA A 76 -3.27 8.53 -13.91
CA ALA A 76 -3.30 8.22 -15.35
C ALA A 76 -2.02 8.60 -16.11
N GLN A 77 -1.07 9.26 -15.46
CA GLN A 77 0.25 9.61 -15.98
C GLN A 77 1.36 8.74 -15.39
N ASP A 78 1.01 7.67 -14.68
CA ASP A 78 1.91 6.78 -13.95
C ASP A 78 2.75 7.50 -12.88
N ASN A 79 2.22 8.57 -12.26
CA ASN A 79 2.83 9.11 -11.07
C ASN A 79 2.26 8.41 -9.84
N ILE A 80 3.15 8.13 -8.91
CA ILE A 80 2.86 7.40 -7.69
C ILE A 80 2.58 8.38 -6.57
N TRP A 81 1.35 8.39 -6.09
CA TRP A 81 0.86 9.22 -5.00
C TRP A 81 0.88 8.45 -3.71
N ILE A 82 1.44 9.02 -2.66
CA ILE A 82 1.38 8.43 -1.33
C ILE A 82 0.80 9.42 -0.33
N VAL A 83 0.21 8.86 0.72
CA VAL A 83 -0.05 9.58 1.95
C VAL A 83 0.62 8.88 3.12
N HIS A 84 1.33 9.65 3.95
CA HIS A 84 1.97 9.14 5.16
C HIS A 84 1.59 9.96 6.39
N ARG A 85 1.78 9.41 7.58
CA ARG A 85 1.55 10.10 8.84
C ARG A 85 2.77 10.93 9.20
N ASN A 86 2.62 12.24 9.12
CA ASN A 86 3.71 13.19 9.32
C ASN A 86 3.67 13.96 10.65
N THR A 87 2.76 13.59 11.56
CA THR A 87 2.70 14.22 12.88
C THR A 87 3.85 13.77 13.78
N PRO A 88 4.34 14.62 14.71
CA PRO A 88 5.50 14.30 15.54
C PRO A 88 5.40 12.99 16.32
N ASP A 89 4.21 12.57 16.71
CA ASP A 89 3.98 11.34 17.46
C ASP A 89 4.32 10.05 16.69
N ASN A 90 4.47 10.16 15.37
CA ASN A 90 4.86 9.05 14.50
C ASN A 90 6.37 8.89 14.32
N PHE A 91 7.17 9.70 15.00
CA PHE A 91 8.63 9.73 14.86
C PHE A 91 9.35 9.72 16.20
N VAL A 92 10.58 9.24 16.20
CA VAL A 92 11.48 9.37 17.35
C VAL A 92 12.10 10.77 17.36
N ALA A 93 11.60 11.65 18.24
CA ALA A 93 11.91 13.08 18.25
C ALA A 93 13.42 13.40 18.28
N THR A 94 14.23 12.58 18.95
CA THR A 94 15.66 12.84 19.12
C THR A 94 16.53 12.35 17.97
N THR A 95 16.03 11.46 17.12
CA THR A 95 16.80 10.84 16.02
C THR A 95 16.19 11.06 14.67
N GLU A 96 14.87 10.88 14.53
CA GLU A 96 14.19 10.95 13.24
C GLU A 96 13.73 12.38 12.91
N ILE A 97 13.40 13.19 13.90
CA ILE A 97 12.96 14.58 13.68
C ILE A 97 13.72 15.58 14.54
N GLY A 98 15.00 15.33 14.79
CA GLY A 98 15.84 16.22 15.59
C GLY A 98 16.00 17.61 14.99
N LEU A 99 16.00 17.75 13.67
CA LEU A 99 16.07 19.05 12.99
C LEU A 99 14.79 19.89 13.22
N ALA A 100 13.62 19.23 13.33
CA ALA A 100 12.32 19.89 13.55
C ALA A 100 12.08 20.30 15.01
N GLN A 101 12.99 20.01 15.95
CA GLN A 101 12.84 20.42 17.34
C GLN A 101 13.21 21.89 17.54
N ASP A 102 12.70 22.52 18.60
CA ASP A 102 13.05 23.90 18.99
C ASP A 102 13.65 23.94 20.41
N PRO A 103 14.96 24.19 20.56
CA PRO A 103 15.96 24.34 19.50
C PRO A 103 16.26 23.00 18.79
N PRO A 104 16.79 23.01 17.56
CA PRO A 104 17.19 21.79 16.87
C PRO A 104 18.17 20.95 17.67
N LEU A 105 17.91 19.64 17.73
CA LEU A 105 18.74 18.67 18.47
C LEU A 105 19.84 18.05 17.62
N SER A 106 19.70 18.12 16.27
CA SER A 106 20.61 17.50 15.32
C SER A 106 20.57 18.21 13.96
N GLU A 107 21.47 17.84 13.04
CA GLU A 107 21.53 18.34 11.67
C GLU A 107 20.52 17.64 10.74
N CYS A 108 19.92 16.55 11.18
CA CYS A 108 18.90 15.74 10.52
C CYS A 108 17.84 15.34 11.55
N CYS A 109 16.65 15.02 11.23
CA CYS A 109 15.89 15.17 10.01
C CYS A 109 14.54 15.82 10.37
N GLN A 110 13.57 15.89 9.46
CA GLN A 110 12.25 16.45 9.72
C GLN A 110 11.17 15.68 8.93
N PRO A 111 9.91 15.67 9.41
CA PRO A 111 8.82 15.07 8.66
C PRO A 111 8.64 15.77 7.32
N GLY A 112 8.44 15.01 6.25
CA GLY A 112 8.01 15.56 4.98
C GLY A 112 6.51 15.92 4.97
N PRO A 113 6.02 16.66 3.95
CA PRO A 113 4.59 16.84 3.73
C PRO A 113 3.88 15.48 3.59
N PRO A 114 2.64 15.34 4.09
CA PRO A 114 1.98 14.03 4.14
C PRO A 114 1.62 13.47 2.78
N VAL A 115 1.33 14.31 1.79
CA VAL A 115 1.15 13.89 0.40
C VAL A 115 2.46 14.08 -0.33
N MET A 116 2.93 13.02 -0.98
CA MET A 116 4.12 13.06 -1.84
C MET A 116 3.82 12.36 -3.16
N VAL A 117 4.36 12.90 -4.25
CA VAL A 117 4.14 12.38 -5.60
C VAL A 117 5.48 12.06 -6.22
N PHE A 118 5.64 10.84 -6.68
CA PHE A 118 6.85 10.38 -7.36
C PHE A 118 6.53 10.06 -8.83
N ASN A 119 7.50 10.25 -9.70
CA ASN A 119 7.39 9.64 -11.03
C ASN A 119 7.88 8.17 -11.00
N GLN A 120 7.64 7.42 -12.08
CA GLN A 120 8.08 6.02 -12.19
C GLN A 120 9.59 5.82 -12.00
N ALA A 121 10.41 6.85 -12.24
CA ALA A 121 11.86 6.80 -12.03
C ALA A 121 12.28 7.01 -10.56
N GLY A 122 11.33 7.37 -9.67
CA GLY A 122 11.59 7.55 -8.24
C GLY A 122 11.83 9.00 -7.80
N ASN A 123 11.80 9.96 -8.72
CA ASN A 123 11.99 11.35 -8.35
C ASN A 123 10.73 11.92 -7.69
N LEU A 124 10.87 12.58 -6.56
CA LEU A 124 9.80 13.36 -5.95
C LEU A 124 9.50 14.57 -6.86
N ILE A 125 8.27 14.64 -7.37
CA ILE A 125 7.84 15.70 -8.32
C ILE A 125 6.87 16.69 -7.70
N ASP A 126 6.15 16.32 -6.63
CA ASP A 126 5.27 17.22 -5.89
C ASP A 126 5.10 16.76 -4.43
N SER A 127 4.72 17.70 -3.55
CA SER A 127 4.39 17.38 -2.16
C SER A 127 3.61 18.51 -1.50
N TRP A 128 2.56 18.19 -0.73
CA TRP A 128 1.70 19.17 -0.10
C TRP A 128 0.86 18.62 1.06
N GLY A 129 0.07 19.50 1.70
CA GLY A 129 -0.92 19.16 2.69
C GLY A 129 -0.39 19.04 4.12
N GLY A 130 -1.25 18.58 5.00
CA GLY A 130 -0.95 18.33 6.41
C GLY A 130 -1.57 19.33 7.37
N PRO A 131 -1.50 19.03 8.66
CA PRO A 131 -1.95 19.95 9.69
C PRO A 131 -1.28 21.32 9.57
N GLY A 132 -2.07 22.40 9.67
CA GLY A 132 -1.60 23.77 9.53
C GLY A 132 -1.65 24.33 8.10
N THR A 133 -2.11 23.55 7.12
CA THR A 133 -2.39 24.03 5.76
C THR A 133 -3.85 24.41 5.53
N GLU A 134 -4.70 24.18 6.54
CA GLU A 134 -6.13 24.44 6.48
C GLU A 134 -6.44 25.94 6.29
N THR A 135 -7.34 26.25 5.36
CA THR A 135 -7.81 27.61 5.10
C THR A 135 -8.99 28.02 5.99
N GLY A 136 -9.46 27.09 6.86
CA GLY A 136 -10.63 27.26 7.72
C GLY A 136 -11.91 26.62 7.17
N ASP A 137 -11.87 26.13 5.92
CA ASP A 137 -13.01 25.47 5.27
C ASP A 137 -13.03 23.95 5.49
N TYR A 138 -11.94 23.40 5.98
CA TYR A 138 -11.81 21.97 6.29
C TYR A 138 -10.87 21.74 7.48
N VAL A 139 -10.90 20.54 8.02
CA VAL A 139 -9.95 20.04 9.03
C VAL A 139 -9.21 18.88 8.42
N TRP A 140 -7.86 18.93 8.43
CA TRP A 140 -7.02 17.83 7.96
C TRP A 140 -7.25 16.59 8.83
N PRO A 141 -7.21 15.34 8.26
CA PRO A 141 -7.38 14.12 9.04
C PRO A 141 -6.39 14.03 10.22
N GLU A 142 -6.88 13.62 11.38
CA GLU A 142 -6.04 13.40 12.58
C GLU A 142 -5.02 12.28 12.35
N SER A 143 -5.37 11.31 11.50
CA SER A 143 -4.52 10.19 11.13
C SER A 143 -4.80 9.81 9.68
N ASN A 144 -3.95 10.26 8.77
CA ASN A 144 -4.07 9.98 7.34
C ASN A 144 -4.21 8.48 7.08
N HIS A 145 -5.03 8.11 6.06
CA HIS A 145 -5.19 6.71 5.68
C HIS A 145 -5.28 6.52 4.16
N GLY A 146 -6.47 6.49 3.57
CA GLY A 146 -6.62 6.31 2.13
C GLY A 146 -6.26 7.55 1.32
N ILE A 147 -5.75 7.34 0.11
CA ILE A 147 -5.55 8.34 -0.93
C ILE A 147 -6.01 7.77 -2.26
N LEU A 148 -6.69 8.58 -3.06
CA LEU A 148 -7.12 8.25 -4.42
C LEU A 148 -6.96 9.47 -5.32
N VAL A 149 -6.47 9.28 -6.54
CA VAL A 149 -6.54 10.27 -7.62
C VAL A 149 -7.66 9.88 -8.57
N ASP A 150 -8.74 10.65 -8.58
CA ASP A 150 -9.91 10.31 -9.39
C ASP A 150 -9.68 10.59 -10.89
N HIS A 151 -10.61 10.11 -11.73
CA HIS A 151 -10.54 10.24 -13.19
C HIS A 151 -10.60 11.71 -13.71
N MET A 152 -10.82 12.67 -12.81
CA MET A 152 -10.79 14.12 -13.09
C MET A 152 -9.53 14.79 -12.52
N ASP A 153 -8.52 14.01 -12.15
CA ASP A 153 -7.27 14.48 -11.50
C ASP A 153 -7.49 15.17 -10.15
N ASN A 154 -8.55 14.86 -9.41
CA ASN A 154 -8.72 15.32 -8.05
C ASN A 154 -8.25 14.26 -7.06
N VAL A 155 -7.79 14.72 -5.91
CA VAL A 155 -7.19 13.88 -4.88
C VAL A 155 -8.14 13.77 -3.69
N TRP A 156 -8.52 12.54 -3.34
CA TRP A 156 -9.34 12.24 -2.20
C TRP A 156 -8.48 11.69 -1.06
N ILE A 157 -8.71 12.16 0.16
CA ILE A 157 -7.94 11.76 1.33
C ILE A 157 -8.88 11.41 2.48
N GLY A 158 -8.76 10.18 2.96
CA GLY A 158 -9.44 9.67 4.13
C GLY A 158 -8.55 9.65 5.37
N GLY A 159 -9.15 9.34 6.50
CA GLY A 159 -8.43 9.21 7.76
C GLY A 159 -9.07 8.24 8.74
N ASN A 160 -8.25 7.69 9.64
CA ASN A 160 -8.70 6.76 10.67
C ASN A 160 -8.48 7.26 12.12
N GLY A 161 -8.17 8.54 12.30
CA GLY A 161 -8.12 9.18 13.61
C GLY A 161 -9.48 9.20 14.31
N GLN A 162 -9.50 9.52 15.60
CA GLN A 162 -10.73 9.44 16.37
C GLN A 162 -11.81 10.39 15.87
N GLY A 163 -11.43 11.59 15.40
CA GLY A 163 -12.34 12.59 14.85
C GLY A 163 -12.59 12.48 13.35
N ASP A 164 -11.93 11.54 12.65
CA ASP A 164 -12.02 11.43 11.20
C ASP A 164 -13.36 10.81 10.78
N SER A 165 -14.37 11.66 10.67
CA SER A 165 -15.73 11.32 10.24
C SER A 165 -16.05 11.88 8.85
N HIS A 166 -15.02 12.11 8.03
CA HIS A 166 -15.09 12.79 6.75
C HIS A 166 -13.99 12.30 5.81
N VAL A 167 -14.17 12.59 4.52
CA VAL A 167 -13.17 12.44 3.46
C VAL A 167 -13.04 13.77 2.74
N LEU A 168 -11.82 14.21 2.45
CA LEU A 168 -11.53 15.48 1.81
C LEU A 168 -11.21 15.28 0.33
N LYS A 169 -11.69 16.20 -0.51
CA LYS A 169 -11.33 16.28 -1.93
C LYS A 169 -10.54 17.55 -2.20
N PHE A 170 -9.46 17.41 -2.95
CA PHE A 170 -8.56 18.48 -3.37
C PHE A 170 -8.35 18.46 -4.88
N THR A 171 -7.92 19.57 -5.45
CA THR A 171 -7.27 19.55 -6.77
C THR A 171 -5.93 18.81 -6.69
N ARG A 172 -5.37 18.44 -7.83
CA ARG A 172 -4.02 17.85 -7.92
C ARG A 172 -2.95 18.67 -7.18
N SER A 173 -3.09 20.00 -7.15
CA SER A 173 -2.16 20.92 -6.49
C SER A 173 -2.47 21.19 -5.01
N GLY A 174 -3.42 20.49 -4.41
CA GLY A 174 -3.76 20.61 -2.99
C GLY A 174 -4.73 21.76 -2.65
N GLU A 175 -5.45 22.34 -3.64
CA GLU A 175 -6.54 23.29 -3.34
C GLU A 175 -7.79 22.53 -2.90
N PHE A 176 -8.35 22.88 -1.75
CA PHE A 176 -9.55 22.24 -1.21
C PHE A 176 -10.78 22.45 -2.11
N LEU A 177 -11.53 21.39 -2.35
CA LEU A 177 -12.73 21.39 -3.17
C LEU A 177 -14.00 21.11 -2.35
N LEU A 178 -14.01 19.99 -1.59
CA LEU A 178 -15.16 19.64 -0.76
C LEU A 178 -14.77 18.69 0.39
N SER A 179 -15.67 18.54 1.36
CA SER A 179 -15.62 17.51 2.39
C SER A 179 -16.89 16.66 2.29
N ALA A 180 -16.73 15.36 2.08
CA ALA A 180 -17.80 14.40 2.29
C ALA A 180 -17.83 14.04 3.78
N GLY A 181 -18.89 14.38 4.47
CA GLY A 181 -18.96 14.30 5.93
C GLY A 181 -18.30 15.48 6.66
N THR A 182 -18.26 15.41 7.99
CA THR A 182 -17.75 16.48 8.85
C THR A 182 -16.84 15.91 9.93
N HIS A 183 -15.65 16.52 10.10
CA HIS A 183 -14.73 16.15 11.19
C HIS A 183 -15.44 16.21 12.56
N GLY A 184 -15.27 15.17 13.37
CA GLY A 184 -15.84 15.09 14.72
C GLY A 184 -17.34 14.81 14.78
N ALA A 185 -18.03 14.61 13.65
CA ALA A 185 -19.49 14.38 13.62
C ALA A 185 -19.94 13.20 14.50
N ARG A 186 -19.05 12.21 14.70
CA ARG A 186 -19.33 11.03 15.54
C ARG A 186 -19.01 11.23 17.02
N GLN A 187 -18.53 12.42 17.44
CA GLN A 187 -18.27 12.71 18.84
C GLN A 187 -19.57 13.00 19.59
N VAL A 188 -19.89 12.16 20.59
CA VAL A 188 -21.11 12.27 21.39
C VAL A 188 -20.87 12.86 22.78
N GLY A 189 -19.62 13.06 23.16
CA GLY A 189 -19.29 13.62 24.47
C GLY A 189 -17.81 13.61 24.81
N GLU A 190 -17.53 13.89 26.09
CA GLU A 190 -16.19 13.84 26.66
C GLU A 190 -16.27 13.27 28.08
N ARG A 191 -15.28 12.45 28.47
CA ARG A 191 -15.11 11.95 29.83
C ARG A 191 -13.64 12.00 30.22
N ASP A 192 -13.33 12.65 31.33
CA ASP A 192 -11.96 12.75 31.87
C ASP A 192 -10.95 13.29 30.83
N GLY A 193 -11.35 14.29 30.04
CA GLY A 193 -10.54 14.89 28.98
C GLY A 193 -10.38 14.03 27.72
N ARG A 194 -11.13 12.93 27.61
CA ARG A 194 -11.11 12.05 26.43
C ARG A 194 -12.42 12.17 25.66
N ARG A 195 -12.32 12.41 24.35
CA ARG A 195 -13.48 12.43 23.46
C ARG A 195 -14.10 11.03 23.39
N ILE A 196 -15.43 10.99 23.38
CA ILE A 196 -16.23 9.77 23.24
C ILE A 196 -16.90 9.82 21.86
N PHE A 197 -16.75 8.74 21.10
CA PHE A 197 -17.32 8.60 19.77
C PHE A 197 -18.27 7.41 19.73
N GLU A 198 -19.34 7.53 18.95
CA GLU A 198 -20.29 6.46 18.70
C GLU A 198 -20.23 6.02 17.24
N ARG A 199 -20.26 4.70 17.04
CA ARG A 199 -20.41 4.08 15.73
C ARG A 199 -21.83 4.34 15.22
N ASP A 200 -21.95 4.55 13.92
CA ASP A 200 -23.23 4.58 13.24
C ASP A 200 -23.04 4.24 11.76
N SER A 201 -23.06 2.94 11.48
CA SER A 201 -22.95 2.44 10.12
C SER A 201 -24.18 2.73 9.24
N LEU A 202 -25.22 3.34 9.80
CA LEU A 202 -26.41 3.77 9.07
C LEU A 202 -26.43 5.28 8.81
N SER A 203 -25.46 6.05 9.31
CA SER A 203 -25.38 7.50 9.12
C SER A 203 -25.36 7.88 7.64
N GLU A 204 -26.16 8.88 7.26
CA GLU A 204 -26.23 9.40 5.88
C GLU A 204 -25.33 10.62 5.65
N ASP A 205 -24.76 11.21 6.69
CA ASP A 205 -24.03 12.48 6.65
C ASP A 205 -22.64 12.44 7.27
N SER A 206 -22.19 11.28 7.75
CA SER A 206 -20.88 11.12 8.38
C SER A 206 -20.34 9.70 8.23
N TYR A 207 -19.02 9.58 8.32
CA TYR A 207 -18.31 8.32 8.12
C TYR A 207 -17.59 7.88 9.40
N GLY A 208 -17.21 6.61 9.44
CA GLY A 208 -16.58 5.98 10.59
C GLY A 208 -15.11 5.62 10.32
N ARG A 209 -14.26 6.61 10.04
CA ARG A 209 -12.83 6.41 9.83
C ARG A 209 -12.57 5.59 8.57
N VAL A 210 -12.71 6.24 7.43
CA VAL A 210 -12.56 5.64 6.11
C VAL A 210 -11.12 5.14 5.91
N ALA A 211 -11.02 3.86 5.53
CA ALA A 211 -9.72 3.21 5.34
C ALA A 211 -9.18 3.48 3.94
N GLU A 212 -9.99 3.26 2.92
CA GLU A 212 -9.59 3.43 1.52
C GLU A 212 -10.73 3.98 0.68
N ILE A 213 -10.38 4.40 -0.53
CA ILE A 213 -11.25 5.12 -1.45
C ILE A 213 -11.06 4.57 -2.85
N GLY A 214 -12.13 4.06 -3.45
CA GLY A 214 -12.15 3.60 -4.84
C GLY A 214 -12.98 4.52 -5.73
N VAL A 215 -12.82 4.43 -7.05
CA VAL A 215 -13.56 5.24 -8.02
C VAL A 215 -14.23 4.40 -9.09
N ASP A 216 -15.47 4.76 -9.43
CA ASP A 216 -16.15 4.35 -10.65
C ASP A 216 -16.22 5.55 -11.60
N PRO A 217 -15.31 5.65 -12.58
CA PRO A 217 -15.25 6.79 -13.49
C PRO A 217 -16.46 6.85 -14.42
N GLU A 218 -17.09 5.71 -14.74
CA GLU A 218 -18.24 5.65 -15.63
C GLU A 218 -19.50 6.25 -14.97
N ALA A 219 -19.72 5.95 -13.67
CA ALA A 219 -20.85 6.45 -12.92
C ALA A 219 -20.58 7.79 -12.21
N ASN A 220 -19.33 8.30 -12.24
CA ASN A 220 -18.87 9.45 -11.47
C ASN A 220 -19.15 9.27 -9.97
N GLU A 221 -18.76 8.11 -9.44
CA GLU A 221 -19.00 7.70 -8.05
C GLU A 221 -17.69 7.37 -7.35
N ILE A 222 -17.65 7.73 -6.06
CA ILE A 222 -16.54 7.39 -5.17
C ILE A 222 -17.06 6.41 -4.11
N TYR A 223 -16.28 5.38 -3.85
CA TYR A 223 -16.58 4.32 -2.90
C TYR A 223 -15.65 4.46 -1.69
N PHE A 224 -16.22 4.45 -0.51
CA PHE A 224 -15.47 4.50 0.74
C PHE A 224 -15.51 3.14 1.44
N ALA A 225 -14.35 2.58 1.72
CA ALA A 225 -14.19 1.51 2.69
C ALA A 225 -14.36 2.11 4.10
N ASP A 226 -15.62 2.33 4.51
CA ASP A 226 -16.01 2.99 5.76
C ASP A 226 -15.97 1.99 6.92
N GLY A 227 -14.75 1.60 7.35
CA GLY A 227 -14.53 0.35 8.03
C GLY A 227 -13.82 0.35 9.37
N TYR A 228 -13.01 1.35 9.74
CA TYR A 228 -12.32 1.33 11.04
C TYR A 228 -13.27 1.53 12.22
N PHE A 229 -14.36 2.23 12.01
CA PHE A 229 -15.35 2.47 13.03
C PHE A 229 -16.75 2.02 12.61
N ASN A 230 -17.14 2.25 11.36
CA ASN A 230 -18.32 1.67 10.73
C ASN A 230 -18.02 0.30 10.11
N LYS A 231 -19.02 -0.32 9.47
CA LYS A 231 -18.95 -1.66 8.90
C LYS A 231 -19.63 -1.73 7.53
N ARG A 232 -19.21 -0.85 6.60
CA ARG A 232 -19.89 -0.69 5.31
C ARG A 232 -18.99 -0.23 4.19
N ILE A 233 -19.46 -0.43 2.98
CA ILE A 233 -19.09 0.38 1.82
C ILE A 233 -20.11 1.51 1.72
N ALA A 234 -19.63 2.74 1.56
CA ALA A 234 -20.48 3.91 1.30
C ALA A 234 -20.11 4.50 -0.05
N VAL A 235 -21.13 4.80 -0.88
CA VAL A 235 -20.92 5.32 -2.23
C VAL A 235 -21.47 6.74 -2.28
N VAL A 236 -20.62 7.66 -2.74
CA VAL A 236 -20.97 9.08 -2.87
C VAL A 236 -20.87 9.56 -4.31
N ASP A 237 -21.53 10.63 -4.61
CA ASP A 237 -21.37 11.37 -5.85
C ASP A 237 -20.02 12.11 -5.85
N ALA A 238 -19.22 11.95 -6.92
CA ALA A 238 -17.88 12.51 -6.99
C ALA A 238 -17.83 14.05 -7.05
N ASP A 239 -18.88 14.70 -7.53
CA ASP A 239 -18.92 16.16 -7.65
C ASP A 239 -19.41 16.85 -6.37
N THR A 240 -20.29 16.19 -5.62
CA THR A 240 -20.97 16.80 -4.47
C THR A 240 -20.55 16.22 -3.11
N GLY A 241 -20.02 15.00 -3.09
CA GLY A 241 -19.74 14.25 -1.87
C GLY A 241 -21.01 13.73 -1.16
N GLU A 242 -22.21 13.86 -1.78
CA GLU A 242 -23.46 13.40 -1.20
C GLU A 242 -23.57 11.87 -1.28
N LEU A 243 -24.01 11.24 -0.16
CA LEU A 243 -24.21 9.80 -0.09
C LEU A 243 -25.34 9.36 -1.04
N LYS A 244 -25.06 8.34 -1.86
CA LYS A 244 -26.03 7.72 -2.79
C LYS A 244 -26.59 6.41 -2.27
N ARG A 245 -25.74 5.58 -1.67
CA ARG A 245 -26.09 4.25 -1.13
C ARG A 245 -24.98 3.70 -0.24
N TYR A 246 -25.27 2.66 0.52
CA TYR A 246 -24.30 1.89 1.28
C TYR A 246 -24.79 0.46 1.50
N TRP A 247 -23.86 -0.45 1.84
CA TRP A 247 -24.17 -1.83 2.21
C TRP A 247 -23.09 -2.43 3.10
N GLY A 248 -23.45 -3.46 3.86
CA GLY A 248 -22.57 -4.30 4.66
C GLY A 248 -22.19 -5.60 3.94
N ALA A 249 -21.59 -6.54 4.67
CA ALA A 249 -21.24 -7.84 4.11
C ALA A 249 -22.48 -8.54 3.51
N TYR A 250 -22.27 -9.24 2.39
CA TYR A 250 -23.32 -9.93 1.60
C TYR A 250 -24.45 -9.00 1.08
N GLY A 251 -24.24 -7.69 1.07
CA GLY A 251 -25.26 -6.71 0.72
C GLY A 251 -26.28 -6.47 1.85
N ASN A 252 -26.04 -6.98 3.03
CA ASN A 252 -26.91 -6.79 4.18
C ASN A 252 -26.89 -5.33 4.65
N VAL A 253 -27.96 -4.91 5.33
CA VAL A 253 -27.95 -3.66 6.10
C VAL A 253 -26.91 -3.79 7.22
N PRO A 254 -26.01 -2.83 7.41
CA PRO A 254 -25.04 -2.88 8.49
C PRO A 254 -25.69 -3.01 9.87
N ASP A 255 -25.14 -3.88 10.70
CA ASP A 255 -25.56 -4.10 12.10
C ASP A 255 -24.35 -3.88 13.02
N ASP A 256 -24.35 -2.77 13.74
CA ASP A 256 -23.28 -2.40 14.65
C ASP A 256 -23.22 -3.27 15.92
N ASP A 257 -24.32 -3.92 16.26
CA ASP A 257 -24.47 -4.77 17.45
C ASP A 257 -24.26 -6.27 17.13
N TYR A 258 -23.92 -6.62 15.86
CA TYR A 258 -23.72 -8.01 15.46
C TYR A 258 -22.66 -8.73 16.30
N ASP A 259 -23.01 -9.88 16.85
CA ASP A 259 -22.11 -10.75 17.63
C ASP A 259 -21.34 -11.69 16.71
N PHE A 260 -20.04 -11.46 16.57
CA PHE A 260 -19.14 -12.29 15.77
C PHE A 260 -18.74 -13.61 16.47
N GLY A 261 -19.05 -13.80 17.75
CA GLY A 261 -18.71 -15.00 18.53
C GLY A 261 -17.20 -15.18 18.77
N GLY A 262 -16.40 -15.14 17.71
CA GLY A 262 -14.94 -15.34 17.73
C GLY A 262 -14.35 -15.07 16.35
N PRO A 263 -13.01 -15.16 16.18
CA PRO A 263 -12.38 -15.00 14.87
C PRO A 263 -12.84 -16.11 13.91
N TYR A 264 -12.85 -15.79 12.62
CA TYR A 264 -13.12 -16.80 11.59
C TYR A 264 -12.12 -17.95 11.69
N ARG A 265 -12.59 -19.15 11.34
CA ARG A 265 -11.78 -20.34 11.18
C ARG A 265 -12.37 -21.14 10.01
N GLU A 266 -11.51 -21.73 9.22
CA GLU A 266 -11.92 -22.61 8.14
C GLU A 266 -12.92 -23.66 8.63
N GLY A 267 -14.05 -23.77 7.91
CA GLY A 267 -15.16 -24.65 8.26
C GLY A 267 -16.21 -24.06 9.20
N ASN A 268 -16.01 -22.85 9.71
CA ASN A 268 -17.08 -22.10 10.38
C ASN A 268 -17.98 -21.42 9.35
N GLU A 269 -19.22 -21.10 9.76
CA GLU A 269 -20.08 -20.22 8.98
C GLU A 269 -19.46 -18.81 8.96
N PRO A 270 -19.29 -18.19 7.78
CA PRO A 270 -18.75 -16.83 7.66
C PRO A 270 -19.67 -15.80 8.33
N ALA A 271 -19.08 -14.77 8.94
CA ALA A 271 -19.83 -13.69 9.55
C ALA A 271 -20.69 -12.94 8.52
N GLN A 272 -21.96 -12.70 8.85
CA GLN A 272 -22.94 -12.05 7.97
C GLN A 272 -22.84 -10.51 7.97
N GLN A 273 -21.91 -9.97 8.73
CA GLN A 273 -21.54 -8.56 8.76
C GLN A 273 -20.02 -8.43 8.54
N PHE A 274 -19.56 -7.29 8.06
CA PHE A 274 -18.14 -7.01 8.03
C PHE A 274 -17.59 -6.98 9.45
N ARG A 275 -16.55 -7.77 9.69
CA ARG A 275 -15.86 -7.75 11.00
C ARG A 275 -15.11 -6.46 11.19
N GLY A 276 -14.48 -6.01 10.11
CA GLY A 276 -13.74 -4.76 10.06
C GLY A 276 -12.29 -4.85 10.56
N PRO A 277 -11.47 -3.86 10.18
CA PRO A 277 -11.96 -2.81 9.30
C PRO A 277 -12.35 -3.36 7.93
N VAL A 278 -13.38 -2.78 7.31
CA VAL A 278 -13.54 -2.84 5.86
C VAL A 278 -12.40 -1.98 5.34
N HIS A 279 -11.39 -2.61 4.71
CA HIS A 279 -10.10 -1.96 4.64
C HIS A 279 -9.74 -1.44 3.25
N SER A 280 -10.16 -2.13 2.19
CA SER A 280 -10.04 -1.62 0.83
C SER A 280 -11.31 -1.81 0.00
N VAL A 281 -11.43 -1.04 -1.06
CA VAL A 281 -12.50 -1.12 -2.06
C VAL A 281 -11.97 -0.71 -3.42
N ASP A 282 -12.06 -1.62 -4.39
CA ASP A 282 -11.67 -1.38 -5.77
C ASP A 282 -12.74 -1.80 -6.76
N ILE A 283 -12.81 -1.11 -7.91
CA ILE A 283 -13.79 -1.35 -8.94
C ILE A 283 -13.08 -1.86 -10.21
N SER A 284 -13.39 -3.09 -10.61
CA SER A 284 -12.83 -3.68 -11.80
C SER A 284 -13.40 -3.11 -13.11
N ASN A 285 -12.68 -3.28 -14.23
CA ASN A 285 -13.09 -2.81 -15.56
C ASN A 285 -14.45 -3.37 -16.01
N ASP A 286 -14.85 -4.55 -15.53
CA ASP A 286 -16.15 -5.17 -15.79
C ASP A 286 -17.23 -4.75 -14.78
N GLY A 287 -16.93 -3.78 -13.92
CA GLY A 287 -17.88 -3.13 -13.02
C GLY A 287 -18.23 -3.91 -11.77
N LEU A 288 -17.36 -4.82 -11.33
CA LEU A 288 -17.48 -5.48 -10.03
C LEU A 288 -16.71 -4.72 -8.95
N VAL A 289 -17.26 -4.70 -7.75
CA VAL A 289 -16.69 -4.04 -6.57
C VAL A 289 -16.06 -5.08 -5.67
N TYR A 290 -14.76 -5.00 -5.47
CA TYR A 290 -13.98 -5.88 -4.61
C TYR A 290 -13.72 -5.19 -3.28
N VAL A 291 -13.98 -5.90 -2.18
CA VAL A 291 -13.94 -5.34 -0.82
C VAL A 291 -13.17 -6.27 0.10
N THR A 292 -12.18 -5.74 0.81
CA THR A 292 -11.46 -6.51 1.82
C THR A 292 -12.08 -6.32 3.21
N ASP A 293 -12.45 -7.44 3.85
CA ASP A 293 -12.85 -7.50 5.27
C ASP A 293 -11.69 -8.08 6.07
N ARG A 294 -10.80 -7.18 6.51
CA ARG A 294 -9.44 -7.48 6.93
C ARG A 294 -9.37 -8.56 8.01
N ALA A 295 -10.12 -8.41 9.10
CA ALA A 295 -10.06 -9.34 10.23
C ALA A 295 -10.95 -10.58 10.06
N GLU A 296 -11.70 -10.70 8.97
CA GLU A 296 -12.40 -11.92 8.57
C GLU A 296 -11.61 -12.73 7.54
N ASP A 297 -10.40 -12.24 7.16
CA ASP A 297 -9.50 -12.88 6.21
C ASP A 297 -10.16 -13.14 4.83
N ARG A 298 -11.02 -12.21 4.37
CA ARG A 298 -11.80 -12.40 3.14
C ARG A 298 -11.82 -11.20 2.21
N ILE A 299 -12.03 -11.51 0.92
CA ILE A 299 -12.40 -10.54 -0.10
C ILE A 299 -13.83 -10.90 -0.52
N GLN A 300 -14.75 -9.93 -0.48
CA GLN A 300 -16.10 -10.06 -1.04
C GLN A 300 -16.23 -9.24 -2.32
N VAL A 301 -16.93 -9.80 -3.30
CA VAL A 301 -17.19 -9.18 -4.60
C VAL A 301 -18.67 -8.86 -4.71
N PHE A 302 -18.98 -7.66 -5.19
CA PHE A 302 -20.34 -7.14 -5.33
C PHE A 302 -20.59 -6.56 -6.72
N GLN A 303 -21.87 -6.45 -7.09
CA GLN A 303 -22.30 -5.50 -8.12
C GLN A 303 -22.24 -4.07 -7.55
N LYS A 304 -22.24 -3.06 -8.41
CA LYS A 304 -22.23 -1.62 -8.02
C LYS A 304 -23.42 -1.20 -7.16
N ASP A 305 -24.50 -1.98 -7.11
CA ASP A 305 -25.67 -1.75 -6.26
C ASP A 305 -25.61 -2.43 -4.88
N GLY A 306 -24.50 -3.13 -4.59
CA GLY A 306 -24.28 -3.86 -3.35
C GLY A 306 -24.78 -5.32 -3.39
N THR A 307 -25.27 -5.81 -4.52
CA THR A 307 -25.66 -7.22 -4.66
C THR A 307 -24.41 -8.10 -4.58
N PHE A 308 -24.36 -9.01 -3.62
CA PHE A 308 -23.26 -9.94 -3.42
C PHE A 308 -23.10 -10.92 -4.61
N VAL A 309 -21.86 -11.16 -5.03
CA VAL A 309 -21.51 -12.05 -6.14
C VAL A 309 -20.77 -13.28 -5.64
N GLN A 310 -19.64 -13.10 -4.99
CA GLN A 310 -18.79 -14.19 -4.49
C GLN A 310 -17.84 -13.71 -3.39
N GLU A 311 -17.17 -14.65 -2.74
CA GLU A 311 -16.10 -14.35 -1.79
C GLU A 311 -14.98 -15.38 -1.86
N VAL A 312 -13.81 -14.98 -1.38
CA VAL A 312 -12.69 -15.86 -1.10
C VAL A 312 -12.09 -15.51 0.25
N HIS A 313 -11.66 -16.54 0.97
CA HIS A 313 -10.86 -16.38 2.19
C HIS A 313 -9.40 -16.68 1.88
N VAL A 314 -8.49 -15.86 2.42
CA VAL A 314 -7.05 -15.99 2.20
C VAL A 314 -6.34 -16.03 3.54
N ALA A 315 -5.46 -17.02 3.74
CA ALA A 315 -4.66 -17.23 4.96
C ALA A 315 -5.51 -17.24 6.25
N THR A 316 -6.57 -18.04 6.26
CA THR A 316 -7.60 -18.15 7.32
C THR A 316 -7.06 -18.56 8.70
N HIS A 317 -5.78 -18.93 8.78
CA HIS A 317 -5.07 -19.17 10.03
C HIS A 317 -4.59 -17.87 10.71
N THR A 318 -4.72 -16.74 10.03
CA THR A 318 -4.28 -15.43 10.52
C THR A 318 -5.20 -14.94 11.64
N LEU A 319 -4.61 -14.34 12.63
CA LEU A 319 -5.29 -13.73 13.77
C LEU A 319 -4.89 -12.27 13.89
N SER A 320 -5.40 -11.61 14.93
CA SER A 320 -5.07 -10.22 15.24
C SER A 320 -5.64 -9.27 14.20
N GLN A 321 -4.84 -8.78 13.27
CA GLN A 321 -5.28 -7.78 12.30
C GLN A 321 -5.85 -8.38 11.01
N GLY A 322 -5.75 -9.70 10.81
CA GLY A 322 -6.21 -10.39 9.61
C GLY A 322 -5.26 -10.23 8.42
N SER A 323 -5.57 -10.94 7.34
CA SER A 323 -4.70 -11.10 6.16
C SER A 323 -5.04 -10.21 4.97
N THR A 324 -6.29 -9.77 4.82
CA THR A 324 -6.72 -9.06 3.61
C THR A 324 -6.72 -7.55 3.84
N TRP A 325 -5.53 -6.92 3.58
CA TRP A 325 -5.37 -5.50 3.89
C TRP A 325 -5.75 -4.62 2.72
N ASP A 326 -5.15 -4.80 1.55
CA ASP A 326 -5.38 -3.98 0.39
C ASP A 326 -5.22 -4.75 -0.90
N ILE A 327 -5.90 -4.33 -1.96
CA ILE A 327 -5.91 -5.01 -3.25
C ILE A 327 -5.70 -4.00 -4.38
N ASP A 328 -5.14 -4.49 -5.51
CA ASP A 328 -5.19 -3.82 -6.80
C ASP A 328 -5.12 -4.85 -7.93
N PHE A 329 -5.46 -4.45 -9.13
CA PHE A 329 -5.57 -5.31 -10.30
C PHE A 329 -4.35 -5.21 -11.21
N SER A 330 -4.09 -6.28 -11.99
CA SER A 330 -3.18 -6.19 -13.12
C SER A 330 -3.74 -5.26 -14.20
N PRO A 331 -2.86 -4.52 -14.96
CA PRO A 331 -3.32 -3.47 -15.87
C PRO A 331 -3.80 -4.00 -17.21
N ASP A 332 -3.78 -5.32 -17.45
CA ASP A 332 -4.35 -5.89 -18.67
C ASP A 332 -5.87 -5.64 -18.74
N PRO A 333 -6.46 -5.54 -19.95
CA PRO A 333 -7.87 -5.17 -20.09
C PRO A 333 -8.85 -6.08 -19.35
N GLU A 334 -8.51 -7.35 -19.21
CA GLU A 334 -9.29 -8.35 -18.48
C GLU A 334 -9.03 -8.31 -16.97
N GLN A 335 -7.98 -7.58 -16.53
CA GLN A 335 -7.53 -7.54 -15.13
C GLN A 335 -7.42 -8.95 -14.57
N ARG A 336 -6.64 -9.78 -15.27
CA ARG A 336 -6.58 -11.22 -15.02
C ARG A 336 -6.12 -11.55 -13.61
N PHE A 337 -5.27 -10.72 -13.02
CA PHE A 337 -4.72 -10.94 -11.69
C PHE A 337 -5.19 -9.87 -10.71
N LEU A 338 -5.38 -10.29 -9.47
CA LEU A 338 -5.60 -9.46 -8.31
C LEU A 338 -4.39 -9.62 -7.39
N TYR A 339 -3.84 -8.52 -6.93
CA TYR A 339 -2.77 -8.51 -5.95
C TYR A 339 -3.34 -8.15 -4.59
N LEU A 340 -2.95 -8.89 -3.55
CA LEU A 340 -3.45 -8.68 -2.19
C LEU A 340 -2.27 -8.46 -1.24
N ALA A 341 -2.21 -7.28 -0.63
CA ALA A 341 -1.29 -6.98 0.45
C ALA A 341 -1.76 -7.63 1.76
N ASP A 342 -0.86 -8.31 2.45
CA ASP A 342 -1.08 -8.92 3.77
C ASP A 342 -0.03 -8.39 4.77
N GLY A 343 -0.41 -7.36 5.51
CA GLY A 343 0.48 -6.74 6.48
C GLY A 343 0.75 -7.59 7.71
N GLN A 344 -0.12 -8.54 8.03
CA GLN A 344 0.08 -9.42 9.17
C GLN A 344 1.07 -10.55 8.87
N ASN A 345 1.02 -11.13 7.67
CA ASN A 345 1.91 -12.21 7.26
C ASN A 345 3.11 -11.71 6.41
N MET A 346 3.22 -10.38 6.18
CA MET A 346 4.35 -9.76 5.46
C MET A 346 4.52 -10.28 4.03
N LYS A 347 3.41 -10.36 3.28
CA LYS A 347 3.34 -10.92 1.92
C LYS A 347 2.48 -10.09 1.00
N VAL A 348 2.68 -10.31 -0.31
CA VAL A 348 1.73 -9.95 -1.35
C VAL A 348 1.32 -11.24 -2.06
N TYR A 349 0.03 -11.53 -2.10
CA TYR A 349 -0.52 -12.67 -2.84
C TYR A 349 -0.86 -12.27 -4.26
N ILE A 350 -0.70 -13.21 -5.18
CA ILE A 350 -1.12 -13.11 -6.58
C ILE A 350 -2.29 -14.08 -6.76
N ILE A 351 -3.45 -13.53 -7.08
CA ILE A 351 -4.73 -14.25 -7.19
C ILE A 351 -5.19 -14.20 -8.64
N GLU A 352 -5.63 -15.31 -9.19
CA GLU A 352 -6.33 -15.33 -10.48
C GLU A 352 -7.75 -14.81 -10.28
N ARG A 353 -8.07 -13.64 -10.86
CA ARG A 353 -9.31 -12.92 -10.55
C ARG A 353 -10.58 -13.68 -10.92
N GLU A 354 -10.60 -14.37 -12.08
CA GLU A 354 -11.79 -15.10 -12.54
C GLU A 354 -12.20 -16.24 -11.58
N THR A 355 -11.21 -16.96 -11.05
CA THR A 355 -11.43 -18.13 -10.19
C THR A 355 -11.32 -17.82 -8.71
N MET A 356 -10.78 -16.65 -8.37
CA MET A 356 -10.36 -16.24 -7.03
C MET A 356 -9.35 -17.21 -6.40
N GLU A 357 -8.58 -17.93 -7.23
CA GLU A 357 -7.57 -18.86 -6.76
C GLU A 357 -6.27 -18.13 -6.44
N VAL A 358 -5.74 -18.32 -5.23
CA VAL A 358 -4.38 -17.85 -4.87
C VAL A 358 -3.36 -18.68 -5.65
N LEU A 359 -2.61 -18.08 -6.54
CA LEU A 359 -1.61 -18.75 -7.37
C LEU A 359 -0.29 -18.92 -6.62
N THR A 360 0.15 -17.86 -5.96
CA THR A 360 1.42 -17.76 -5.23
C THR A 360 1.45 -16.50 -4.40
N ALA A 361 2.52 -16.30 -3.64
CA ALA A 361 2.81 -15.06 -2.93
C ALA A 361 4.30 -14.69 -3.06
N PHE A 362 4.67 -13.46 -2.72
CA PHE A 362 6.05 -13.04 -2.55
C PHE A 362 6.23 -12.16 -1.31
N GLY A 363 7.48 -11.99 -0.90
CA GLY A 363 7.86 -11.25 0.30
C GLY A 363 8.04 -12.14 1.52
N ASP A 364 8.69 -11.58 2.53
CA ASP A 364 8.92 -12.18 3.85
C ASP A 364 9.14 -11.04 4.86
N GLY A 365 9.05 -11.36 6.16
CA GLY A 365 9.21 -10.38 7.23
C GLY A 365 10.63 -9.80 7.31
N GLY A 366 10.78 -8.48 7.22
CA GLY A 366 12.07 -7.80 7.34
C GLY A 366 12.05 -6.34 6.89
N ARG A 367 13.24 -5.73 6.85
CA ARG A 367 13.40 -4.30 6.51
C ARG A 367 14.30 -4.06 5.30
N GLN A 368 14.84 -5.13 4.70
CA GLN A 368 15.61 -5.00 3.46
C GLN A 368 14.67 -4.87 2.27
N PRO A 369 15.12 -4.28 1.15
CA PRO A 369 14.31 -4.24 -0.06
C PRO A 369 13.78 -5.62 -0.44
N GLY A 370 12.53 -5.70 -0.86
CA GLY A 370 11.82 -6.94 -1.16
C GLY A 370 11.29 -7.72 0.05
N MET A 371 11.67 -7.33 1.28
CA MET A 371 11.04 -7.78 2.52
C MET A 371 10.01 -6.76 2.99
N PHE A 372 9.06 -7.17 3.83
CA PHE A 372 8.00 -6.31 4.32
C PHE A 372 8.01 -6.16 5.85
N PHE A 373 7.62 -4.97 6.29
CA PHE A 373 7.23 -4.71 7.68
C PHE A 373 5.84 -4.08 7.68
N ALA A 374 4.82 -4.90 7.89
CA ALA A 374 3.42 -4.48 7.82
C ALA A 374 3.09 -3.75 6.49
N VAL A 375 3.26 -4.45 5.36
CA VAL A 375 2.80 -3.95 4.05
C VAL A 375 1.34 -3.56 4.17
N HIS A 376 0.99 -2.34 3.71
CA HIS A 376 -0.31 -1.74 4.04
C HIS A 376 -1.19 -1.53 2.82
N SER A 377 -0.73 -0.76 1.86
CA SER A 377 -1.45 -0.53 0.61
C SER A 377 -0.60 -0.93 -0.60
N ILE A 378 -1.28 -1.16 -1.71
CA ILE A 378 -0.71 -1.63 -2.97
C ILE A 378 -1.34 -0.86 -4.12
N ALA A 379 -0.55 -0.49 -5.13
CA ALA A 379 -1.02 0.09 -6.38
C ALA A 379 -0.19 -0.40 -7.55
N VAL A 380 -0.78 -0.39 -8.76
CA VAL A 380 -0.17 -0.92 -9.98
C VAL A 380 -0.14 0.15 -11.06
N ASP A 381 1.01 0.34 -11.73
CA ASP A 381 1.11 1.25 -12.86
C ASP A 381 0.75 0.58 -14.21
N SER A 382 0.68 1.36 -15.27
CA SER A 382 0.30 0.86 -16.60
C SER A 382 1.32 -0.13 -17.21
N ASP A 383 2.55 -0.15 -16.72
CA ASP A 383 3.60 -1.12 -17.08
C ASP A 383 3.49 -2.42 -16.27
N GLY A 384 2.60 -2.48 -15.28
CA GLY A 384 2.37 -3.61 -14.37
C GLY A 384 3.33 -3.66 -13.19
N ASN A 385 4.10 -2.59 -12.92
CA ASN A 385 4.90 -2.54 -11.71
C ASN A 385 4.01 -2.34 -10.49
N ILE A 386 4.36 -2.99 -9.40
CA ILE A 386 3.66 -2.88 -8.11
C ILE A 386 4.39 -1.89 -7.22
N TYR A 387 3.62 -1.04 -6.54
CA TYR A 387 4.08 -0.16 -5.47
C TYR A 387 3.39 -0.55 -4.17
N THR A 388 4.17 -0.70 -3.10
CA THR A 388 3.65 -1.07 -1.78
C THR A 388 4.09 -0.09 -0.73
N THR A 389 3.17 0.26 0.18
CA THR A 389 3.49 1.07 1.36
C THR A 389 3.63 0.21 2.60
N GLU A 390 4.35 0.70 3.60
CA GLU A 390 4.52 0.02 4.88
C GLU A 390 4.19 0.96 6.04
N THR A 391 3.29 0.48 6.90
CA THR A 391 2.85 1.21 8.09
C THR A 391 3.75 0.94 9.30
N TYR A 392 3.38 1.50 10.43
CA TYR A 392 4.14 1.44 11.68
C TYR A 392 5.61 1.84 11.46
N GLU A 393 6.55 1.09 11.97
CA GLU A 393 7.99 1.33 11.83
C GLU A 393 8.56 0.89 10.45
N GLY A 394 7.73 0.43 9.54
CA GLY A 394 8.10 0.21 8.13
C GLY A 394 8.43 1.53 7.44
N SER A 395 7.49 2.48 7.52
CA SER A 395 7.68 3.90 7.12
C SER A 395 8.38 4.06 5.77
N ARG A 396 7.94 3.32 4.75
CA ARG A 396 8.52 3.36 3.40
C ARG A 396 7.53 2.98 2.32
N ILE A 397 7.94 3.20 1.09
CA ILE A 397 7.33 2.68 -0.12
C ILE A 397 8.37 1.86 -0.90
N GLN A 398 7.94 0.80 -1.58
CA GLN A 398 8.80 -0.03 -2.43
C GLN A 398 8.18 -0.19 -3.81
N LYS A 399 9.03 -0.37 -4.84
CA LYS A 399 8.65 -0.70 -6.20
C LYS A 399 9.09 -2.13 -6.53
N PHE A 400 8.18 -2.88 -7.12
CA PHE A 400 8.45 -4.22 -7.69
C PHE A 400 8.23 -4.16 -9.20
N VAL A 401 9.31 -4.34 -9.95
CA VAL A 401 9.32 -4.24 -11.41
C VAL A 401 8.72 -5.51 -12.01
N TYR A 402 7.73 -5.37 -12.85
CA TYR A 402 7.12 -6.48 -13.59
C TYR A 402 8.07 -7.08 -14.61
N LYS A 403 8.20 -8.40 -14.65
CA LYS A 403 9.13 -9.16 -15.50
C LYS A 403 8.42 -10.07 -16.49
N GLY A 404 7.11 -9.90 -16.65
CA GLY A 404 6.30 -10.79 -17.49
C GLY A 404 5.67 -11.94 -16.73
N LEU A 405 5.03 -12.84 -17.45
CA LEU A 405 4.45 -14.06 -16.89
C LEU A 405 5.48 -15.18 -16.85
N GLY A 406 5.56 -15.87 -15.73
CA GLY A 406 6.41 -17.03 -15.53
C GLY A 406 5.70 -18.17 -14.78
N PRO A 407 6.26 -19.38 -14.81
CA PRO A 407 5.71 -20.49 -14.05
C PRO A 407 5.86 -20.25 -12.55
N VAL A 408 4.81 -20.54 -11.78
CA VAL A 408 4.88 -20.52 -10.32
C VAL A 408 5.97 -21.51 -9.87
N PRO A 409 6.95 -21.09 -9.06
CA PRO A 409 8.02 -21.97 -8.61
C PRO A 409 7.47 -23.13 -7.76
N ALA A 410 8.04 -24.33 -7.93
CA ALA A 410 7.66 -25.48 -7.13
C ALA A 410 7.86 -25.22 -5.64
N GLY A 411 6.79 -25.46 -4.86
CA GLY A 411 6.73 -25.21 -3.42
C GLY A 411 6.30 -23.80 -3.02
N ALA A 412 6.05 -22.91 -4.00
CA ALA A 412 5.50 -21.57 -3.79
C ALA A 412 4.04 -21.44 -4.29
N GLU A 413 3.37 -22.56 -4.52
CA GLU A 413 1.98 -22.57 -4.97
C GLU A 413 1.02 -22.18 -3.83
N GLY A 414 -0.10 -21.57 -4.20
CA GLY A 414 -1.14 -21.15 -3.27
C GLY A 414 -0.64 -20.03 -2.35
N GLU A 415 -0.85 -20.16 -1.05
CA GLU A 415 -0.46 -19.18 -0.03
C GLU A 415 1.04 -19.21 0.32
N ASN A 416 1.83 -20.08 -0.31
CA ASN A 416 3.26 -20.15 -0.09
C ASN A 416 4.00 -19.02 -0.81
N SER A 417 5.00 -18.46 -0.13
CA SER A 417 5.80 -17.37 -0.68
C SER A 417 6.96 -17.87 -1.53
N GLN A 418 7.23 -17.18 -2.64
CA GLN A 418 8.46 -17.30 -3.42
C GLN A 418 9.67 -16.72 -2.67
N GLY A 419 9.47 -16.11 -1.51
CA GLY A 419 10.48 -15.37 -0.77
C GLY A 419 10.73 -13.97 -1.33
N VAL A 420 11.93 -13.47 -1.11
CA VAL A 420 12.33 -12.12 -1.52
C VAL A 420 12.77 -12.10 -2.97
N LEU A 421 12.15 -11.23 -3.76
CA LEU A 421 12.37 -11.12 -5.22
C LEU A 421 13.52 -10.13 -5.53
N TRP A 422 14.75 -10.56 -5.30
CA TRP A 422 15.94 -9.77 -5.66
C TRP A 422 16.19 -9.77 -7.16
N PRO A 423 16.75 -8.66 -7.73
CA PRO A 423 17.20 -8.65 -9.11
C PRO A 423 18.22 -9.74 -9.36
N THR A 424 18.00 -10.55 -10.38
CA THR A 424 18.99 -11.49 -10.90
C THR A 424 19.90 -10.75 -11.88
N ASN A 425 21.18 -10.59 -11.50
CA ASN A 425 22.21 -9.93 -12.33
C ASN A 425 22.47 -10.68 -13.63
#